data_533308367934bdb2be16ef640bf80985
#
_entry.id   533308367934bdb2be16ef640bf80985
#
_cell.length_a   1.000
_cell.length_b   1.000
_cell.length_c   1.000
_cell.angle_alpha   90.00
_cell.angle_beta   90.00
_cell.angle_gamma   90.00
#
_symmetry.space_group_name_H-M   'P 1'
#
loop_
_entity.id
_entity.type
_entity.pdbx_description
1 polymer ?
#
loop_
_entity_poly.entity_id
_entity_poly.type
_entity_poly.pdbx_seq_one_letter_code
_entity_poly.pdbx_strand_id
1 'polypeptide(L)'
;MYSYKVMLKPNNKQMTRIRRTANMVIICQQLVFDYLNSFLERKEKIPSCKDTRKWFTQRKRQYDEEIIEKRKGMTKKEQRLNHLDTLFYDVSNDALKQGIKDVYNSFIRYFKKISKKPVRKDFKGKVKSFYVDSYKIRIEEDHVVLEKISTSLKANKKCLNRIRLVEKGRIPLGAKYKNVRVIIDDDRVYISLAVEDEPKVNKQEREKKTETIGIDVNIDSIDISKLISYKSPVKKKKYKRIEKSVKRLQRKISKQYELANKNNKKLFECKNRNKALKKLRNKKKRLRNIVMEYHNDVITNIISFNPSSINIEDLNIKGMLKNHKISRSIQISAWRKFFNKLTALAKRHGIEVNAIDRFFPSSKRCYNCGNIKDDLKLEDRIYICNKCGFTIRRDFNAALNIQNYYSIILK
;
A
#
# COMPACT_ATOMS: atom_id res chain seq x y z
N MET A 1 16.29 7.11 2.42
CA MET A 1 15.00 7.76 2.05
C MET A 1 13.85 7.02 2.69
N TYR A 2 13.05 7.68 3.50
CA TYR A 2 11.94 7.10 4.27
C TYR A 2 10.60 7.58 3.72
N SER A 3 9.62 6.70 3.65
CA SER A 3 8.27 7.03 3.15
C SER A 3 7.29 7.15 4.31
N TYR A 4 6.58 8.27 4.35
CA TYR A 4 5.51 8.55 5.30
C TYR A 4 4.18 8.59 4.58
N LYS A 5 3.17 7.98 5.18
CA LYS A 5 1.78 8.08 4.73
C LYS A 5 0.91 8.40 5.93
N VAL A 6 0.41 9.62 5.99
CA VAL A 6 -0.37 10.16 7.10
C VAL A 6 -1.76 10.54 6.64
N MET A 7 -2.76 10.29 7.47
CA MET A 7 -4.15 10.60 7.15
C MET A 7 -4.44 12.08 7.39
N LEU A 8 -5.11 12.71 6.42
CA LEU A 8 -5.62 14.07 6.49
C LEU A 8 -7.09 14.08 6.91
N LYS A 9 -7.50 15.13 7.63
CA LYS A 9 -8.89 15.38 8.01
C LYS A 9 -9.41 16.66 7.34
N PRO A 10 -9.66 16.63 6.01
CA PRO A 10 -10.20 17.78 5.30
C PRO A 10 -11.65 18.06 5.71
N ASN A 11 -12.06 19.32 5.73
CA ASN A 11 -13.45 19.70 5.78
C ASN A 11 -14.16 19.48 4.44
N ASN A 12 -15.48 19.66 4.37
CA ASN A 12 -16.26 19.38 3.14
C ASN A 12 -15.81 20.22 1.93
N LYS A 13 -15.47 21.49 2.14
CA LYS A 13 -15.00 22.39 1.07
C LYS A 13 -13.62 21.93 0.56
N GLN A 14 -12.69 21.62 1.46
CA GLN A 14 -11.38 21.08 1.13
C GLN A 14 -11.50 19.73 0.40
N MET A 15 -12.34 18.82 0.91
CA MET A 15 -12.59 17.52 0.27
C MET A 15 -13.10 17.65 -1.16
N THR A 16 -14.04 18.57 -1.39
CA THR A 16 -14.56 18.86 -2.74
C THR A 16 -13.44 19.29 -3.69
N ARG A 17 -12.58 20.21 -3.25
CA ARG A 17 -11.47 20.71 -4.07
C ARG A 17 -10.41 19.64 -4.33
N ILE A 18 -10.04 18.86 -3.31
CA ILE A 18 -9.12 17.71 -3.46
C ILE A 18 -9.67 16.73 -4.51
N ARG A 19 -10.96 16.42 -4.47
CA ARG A 19 -11.61 15.53 -5.46
C ARG A 19 -11.60 16.13 -6.88
N ARG A 20 -11.86 17.42 -7.02
CA ARG A 20 -11.80 18.13 -8.30
C ARG A 20 -10.38 18.05 -8.89
N THR A 21 -9.37 18.42 -8.11
CA THR A 21 -7.97 18.32 -8.54
C THR A 21 -7.63 16.90 -9.01
N ALA A 22 -8.00 15.88 -8.23
CA ALA A 22 -7.74 14.49 -8.60
C ALA A 22 -8.48 14.06 -9.88
N ASN A 23 -9.71 14.53 -10.09
CA ASN A 23 -10.48 14.26 -11.32
C ASN A 23 -9.83 14.92 -12.55
N MET A 24 -9.39 16.17 -12.43
CA MET A 24 -8.70 16.86 -13.53
C MET A 24 -7.37 16.19 -13.91
N VAL A 25 -6.62 15.69 -12.92
CA VAL A 25 -5.42 14.88 -13.20
C VAL A 25 -5.77 13.58 -13.92
N ILE A 26 -6.90 12.94 -13.61
CA ILE A 26 -7.36 11.75 -14.35
C ILE A 26 -7.72 12.13 -15.80
N ILE A 27 -8.42 13.23 -16.02
CA ILE A 27 -8.74 13.71 -17.38
C ILE A 27 -7.45 13.99 -18.16
N CYS A 28 -6.48 14.68 -17.54
CA CYS A 28 -5.16 14.88 -18.14
C CYS A 28 -4.52 13.53 -18.54
N GLN A 29 -4.55 12.54 -17.64
CA GLN A 29 -3.98 11.23 -17.91
C GLN A 29 -4.74 10.48 -19.01
N GLN A 30 -6.05 10.66 -19.14
CA GLN A 30 -6.85 10.08 -20.22
C GLN A 30 -6.50 10.70 -21.57
N LEU A 31 -6.47 12.04 -21.67
CA LEU A 31 -6.09 12.73 -22.89
C LEU A 31 -4.68 12.34 -23.36
N VAL A 32 -3.73 12.30 -22.45
CA VAL A 32 -2.35 11.90 -22.76
C VAL A 32 -2.27 10.42 -23.13
N PHE A 33 -3.04 9.56 -22.47
CA PHE A 33 -3.10 8.14 -22.84
C PHE A 33 -3.64 7.97 -24.26
N ASP A 34 -4.77 8.62 -24.59
CA ASP A 34 -5.41 8.54 -25.91
C ASP A 34 -4.44 9.06 -26.99
N TYR A 35 -3.74 10.16 -26.73
CA TYR A 35 -2.71 10.71 -27.62
C TYR A 35 -1.53 9.74 -27.84
N LEU A 36 -0.94 9.17 -26.79
CA LEU A 36 0.19 8.24 -26.94
C LEU A 36 -0.23 6.89 -27.51
N ASN A 37 -1.45 6.43 -27.19
CA ASN A 37 -1.97 5.17 -27.70
C ASN A 37 -2.25 5.25 -29.21
N SER A 38 -2.61 6.41 -29.78
CA SER A 38 -2.81 6.59 -31.23
C SER A 38 -1.51 6.35 -32.02
N PHE A 39 -0.34 6.71 -31.49
CA PHE A 39 0.95 6.37 -32.11
C PHE A 39 1.22 4.85 -32.06
N LEU A 40 0.86 4.21 -30.94
CA LEU A 40 1.01 2.76 -30.80
C LEU A 40 0.12 2.00 -31.80
N GLU A 41 -1.12 2.46 -32.03
CA GLU A 41 -2.05 1.88 -32.99
C GLU A 41 -1.57 2.03 -34.43
N ARG A 42 -0.92 3.15 -34.75
CA ARG A 42 -0.29 3.38 -36.05
C ARG A 42 1.10 2.75 -36.19
N LYS A 43 1.57 2.05 -35.16
CA LYS A 43 2.92 1.45 -35.07
C LYS A 43 4.04 2.49 -35.21
N GLU A 44 3.77 3.73 -34.82
CA GLU A 44 4.72 4.83 -34.82
C GLU A 44 5.45 4.93 -33.48
N LYS A 45 6.63 5.57 -33.51
CA LYS A 45 7.37 5.89 -32.28
C LYS A 45 6.63 6.96 -31.50
N ILE A 46 6.41 6.73 -30.20
CA ILE A 46 5.77 7.75 -29.35
C ILE A 46 6.66 8.99 -29.23
N PRO A 47 6.06 10.20 -29.23
CA PRO A 47 6.79 11.44 -29.05
C PRO A 47 7.49 11.49 -27.69
N SER A 48 8.51 12.35 -27.56
CA SER A 48 9.20 12.52 -26.27
C SER A 48 8.26 13.05 -25.17
N CYS A 49 8.66 12.89 -23.91
CA CYS A 49 7.90 13.46 -22.78
C CYS A 49 7.79 14.99 -22.89
N LYS A 50 8.81 15.66 -23.48
CA LYS A 50 8.82 17.12 -23.71
C LYS A 50 7.77 17.52 -24.75
N ASP A 51 7.72 16.79 -25.87
CA ASP A 51 6.76 17.06 -26.94
C ASP A 51 5.33 16.70 -26.52
N THR A 52 5.15 15.61 -25.78
CA THR A 52 3.85 15.27 -25.16
C THR A 52 3.35 16.42 -24.25
N ARG A 53 4.25 17.08 -23.51
CA ARG A 53 3.89 18.23 -22.66
C ARG A 53 3.52 19.46 -23.49
N LYS A 54 4.24 19.74 -24.60
CA LYS A 54 3.91 20.83 -25.54
C LYS A 54 2.52 20.62 -26.13
N TRP A 55 2.27 19.43 -26.67
CA TRP A 55 0.96 19.05 -27.19
C TRP A 55 -0.14 19.22 -26.13
N PHE A 56 0.06 18.73 -24.91
CA PHE A 56 -0.93 18.85 -23.86
C PHE A 56 -1.20 20.32 -23.47
N THR A 57 -0.23 21.21 -23.58
CA THR A 57 -0.42 22.65 -23.28
C THR A 57 -1.42 23.28 -24.24
N GLN A 58 -1.39 22.93 -25.53
CA GLN A 58 -2.36 23.39 -26.54
C GLN A 58 -3.72 22.70 -26.29
N ARG A 59 -3.74 21.38 -26.15
CA ARG A 59 -4.97 20.60 -25.93
C ARG A 59 -5.72 21.00 -24.65
N LYS A 60 -5.00 21.39 -23.61
CA LYS A 60 -5.56 21.90 -22.35
C LYS A 60 -6.41 23.14 -22.55
N ARG A 61 -5.96 24.08 -23.37
CA ARG A 61 -6.70 25.33 -23.69
C ARG A 61 -7.99 24.99 -24.43
N GLN A 62 -7.89 24.23 -25.50
CA GLN A 62 -9.06 23.77 -26.28
C GLN A 62 -10.08 23.04 -25.39
N TYR A 63 -9.61 22.16 -24.51
CA TYR A 63 -10.49 21.45 -23.58
C TYR A 63 -11.23 22.42 -22.64
N ASP A 64 -10.55 23.39 -22.08
CA ASP A 64 -11.19 24.37 -21.18
C ASP A 64 -12.23 25.19 -21.91
N GLU A 65 -11.97 25.60 -23.18
CA GLU A 65 -12.92 26.31 -24.07
C GLU A 65 -14.14 25.40 -24.35
N GLU A 66 -13.94 24.15 -24.76
CA GLU A 66 -15.01 23.18 -24.97
C GLU A 66 -15.90 22.99 -23.72
N ILE A 67 -15.28 22.97 -22.52
CA ILE A 67 -16.01 22.83 -21.27
C ILE A 67 -16.79 24.07 -20.91
N ILE A 68 -16.25 25.27 -21.17
CA ILE A 68 -16.92 26.53 -20.94
C ILE A 68 -18.18 26.61 -21.85
N GLU A 69 -18.05 26.20 -23.09
CA GLU A 69 -19.17 26.15 -24.02
C GLU A 69 -20.26 25.15 -23.57
N LYS A 70 -19.86 23.94 -23.23
CA LYS A 70 -20.78 22.91 -22.71
C LYS A 70 -21.49 23.29 -21.42
N ARG A 71 -20.95 24.22 -20.62
CA ARG A 71 -21.60 24.71 -19.41
C ARG A 71 -22.76 25.67 -19.68
N LYS A 72 -22.83 26.27 -20.87
CA LYS A 72 -23.94 27.17 -21.24
C LYS A 72 -25.25 26.42 -21.11
N GLY A 73 -26.19 26.95 -20.39
CA GLY A 73 -27.49 26.33 -20.11
C GLY A 73 -27.52 25.25 -19.04
N MET A 74 -26.39 24.85 -18.49
CA MET A 74 -26.36 23.82 -17.44
C MET A 74 -26.40 24.42 -16.03
N THR A 75 -27.20 23.81 -15.14
CA THR A 75 -27.17 24.12 -13.70
C THR A 75 -25.85 23.69 -13.04
N LYS A 76 -25.47 24.31 -11.93
CA LYS A 76 -24.29 23.93 -11.14
C LYS A 76 -24.33 22.47 -10.67
N LYS A 77 -25.53 21.89 -10.50
CA LYS A 77 -25.71 20.47 -10.11
C LYS A 77 -25.36 19.56 -11.29
N GLU A 78 -25.81 19.86 -12.48
CA GLU A 78 -25.53 19.10 -13.71
C GLU A 78 -24.04 19.18 -14.07
N GLN A 79 -23.43 20.37 -13.97
CA GLN A 79 -21.99 20.54 -14.17
C GLN A 79 -21.18 19.64 -13.25
N ARG A 80 -21.58 19.49 -11.96
CA ARG A 80 -20.92 18.61 -10.99
C ARG A 80 -21.14 17.14 -11.30
N LEU A 81 -22.33 16.74 -11.70
CA LEU A 81 -22.65 15.36 -12.04
C LEU A 81 -21.86 14.88 -13.25
N ASN A 82 -21.62 15.74 -14.22
CA ASN A 82 -20.90 15.47 -15.45
C ASN A 82 -19.40 15.77 -15.36
N HIS A 83 -18.88 16.11 -14.19
CA HIS A 83 -17.48 16.49 -13.97
C HIS A 83 -17.01 17.70 -14.78
N LEU A 84 -17.94 18.58 -15.17
CA LEU A 84 -17.67 19.81 -15.93
C LEU A 84 -17.43 21.02 -15.03
N ASP A 85 -17.48 20.89 -13.72
CA ASP A 85 -17.44 21.99 -12.75
C ASP A 85 -16.02 22.48 -12.41
N THR A 86 -15.00 22.00 -13.11
CA THR A 86 -13.59 22.36 -12.90
C THR A 86 -12.87 22.43 -14.24
N LEU A 87 -12.00 23.39 -14.42
CA LEU A 87 -11.14 23.57 -15.58
C LEU A 87 -9.70 23.15 -15.26
N PHE A 88 -8.90 22.89 -16.28
CA PHE A 88 -7.46 22.69 -16.10
C PHE A 88 -6.76 23.91 -15.52
N TYR A 89 -7.27 25.10 -15.82
CA TYR A 89 -6.79 26.36 -15.25
C TYR A 89 -6.91 26.39 -13.71
N ASP A 90 -7.91 25.74 -13.16
CA ASP A 90 -8.16 25.67 -11.70
C ASP A 90 -7.19 24.74 -10.95
N VAL A 91 -6.33 24.00 -11.64
CA VAL A 91 -5.48 22.97 -11.08
C VAL A 91 -4.00 23.33 -11.21
N SER A 92 -3.19 22.89 -10.22
CA SER A 92 -1.74 23.10 -10.28
C SER A 92 -1.12 22.46 -11.53
N ASN A 93 -0.34 23.25 -12.26
CA ASN A 93 0.39 22.75 -13.43
C ASN A 93 1.36 21.62 -13.08
N ASP A 94 1.92 21.58 -11.86
CA ASP A 94 2.86 20.53 -11.45
C ASP A 94 2.15 19.19 -11.26
N ALA A 95 0.91 19.21 -10.76
CA ALA A 95 0.06 18.02 -10.71
C ALA A 95 -0.22 17.46 -12.11
N LEU A 96 -0.47 18.35 -13.10
CA LEU A 96 -0.71 17.96 -14.49
C LEU A 96 0.58 17.45 -15.15
N LYS A 97 1.71 18.17 -15.01
CA LYS A 97 3.03 17.75 -15.53
C LYS A 97 3.42 16.37 -15.02
N GLN A 98 3.19 16.10 -13.73
CA GLN A 98 3.46 14.78 -13.17
C GLN A 98 2.45 13.73 -13.67
N GLY A 99 1.19 14.11 -13.86
CA GLY A 99 0.17 13.27 -14.50
C GLY A 99 0.58 12.79 -15.89
N ILE A 100 1.11 13.69 -16.72
CA ILE A 100 1.67 13.38 -18.05
C ILE A 100 2.87 12.41 -17.92
N LYS A 101 3.82 12.72 -17.03
CA LYS A 101 5.00 11.88 -16.78
C LYS A 101 4.63 10.48 -16.31
N ASP A 102 3.62 10.36 -15.47
CA ASP A 102 3.16 9.05 -14.95
C ASP A 102 2.62 8.18 -16.11
N VAL A 103 1.86 8.74 -17.05
CA VAL A 103 1.36 8.03 -18.24
C VAL A 103 2.50 7.71 -19.19
N TYR A 104 3.33 8.67 -19.54
CA TYR A 104 4.50 8.47 -20.39
C TYR A 104 5.39 7.34 -19.89
N ASN A 105 5.73 7.35 -18.61
CA ASN A 105 6.54 6.30 -17.98
C ASN A 105 5.86 4.91 -18.03
N SER A 106 4.53 4.85 -18.06
CA SER A 106 3.83 3.56 -18.19
C SER A 106 4.03 2.95 -19.58
N PHE A 107 4.07 3.78 -20.64
CA PHE A 107 4.41 3.33 -22.00
C PHE A 107 5.88 2.93 -22.10
N ILE A 108 6.80 3.71 -21.54
CA ILE A 108 8.24 3.34 -21.52
C ILE A 108 8.48 1.99 -20.84
N ARG A 109 7.81 1.72 -19.71
CA ARG A 109 7.90 0.44 -19.01
C ARG A 109 7.33 -0.72 -19.84
N TYR A 110 6.28 -0.47 -20.61
CA TYR A 110 5.74 -1.44 -21.55
C TYR A 110 6.74 -1.78 -22.66
N PHE A 111 7.33 -0.77 -23.32
CA PHE A 111 8.35 -0.99 -24.35
C PHE A 111 9.59 -1.72 -23.81
N LYS A 112 9.98 -1.45 -22.57
CA LYS A 112 11.06 -2.16 -21.87
C LYS A 112 10.66 -3.56 -21.37
N LYS A 113 9.47 -4.07 -21.72
CA LYS A 113 8.91 -5.36 -21.27
C LYS A 113 8.85 -5.52 -19.72
N ILE A 114 8.91 -4.43 -18.97
CA ILE A 114 8.82 -4.43 -17.49
C ILE A 114 7.37 -4.53 -17.01
N SER A 115 6.41 -4.07 -17.82
CA SER A 115 4.98 -4.10 -17.48
C SER A 115 4.11 -4.49 -18.66
N LYS A 116 2.86 -4.90 -18.39
CA LYS A 116 1.85 -5.10 -19.42
C LYS A 116 1.48 -3.77 -20.10
N LYS A 117 0.80 -3.85 -21.28
CA LYS A 117 0.28 -2.69 -21.99
C LYS A 117 -0.46 -1.75 -21.05
N PRO A 118 -0.22 -0.44 -21.08
CA PRO A 118 -0.93 0.53 -20.27
C PRO A 118 -2.43 0.47 -20.54
N VAL A 119 -3.23 0.75 -19.52
CA VAL A 119 -4.68 0.79 -19.61
C VAL A 119 -5.16 2.20 -19.31
N ARG A 120 -6.13 2.69 -20.09
CA ARG A 120 -6.77 3.98 -19.87
C ARG A 120 -7.42 4.03 -18.49
N LYS A 121 -7.06 5.03 -17.70
CA LYS A 121 -7.67 5.22 -16.37
C LYS A 121 -9.11 5.69 -16.51
N ASP A 122 -9.98 5.22 -15.61
CA ASP A 122 -11.34 5.70 -15.49
C ASP A 122 -11.58 6.38 -14.13
N PHE A 123 -12.72 7.08 -14.02
CA PHE A 123 -13.15 7.72 -12.77
C PHE A 123 -13.64 6.72 -11.71
N LYS A 124 -13.89 5.47 -12.10
CA LYS A 124 -14.37 4.40 -11.21
C LYS A 124 -13.26 3.84 -10.33
N GLY A 125 -12.01 4.24 -10.59
CA GLY A 125 -10.84 3.88 -9.79
C GLY A 125 -11.02 4.21 -8.30
N LYS A 126 -10.76 3.24 -7.43
CA LYS A 126 -10.98 3.35 -5.97
C LYS A 126 -9.99 4.30 -5.31
N VAL A 127 -8.82 4.40 -5.86
CA VAL A 127 -7.73 5.24 -5.36
C VAL A 127 -7.37 6.27 -6.42
N LYS A 128 -7.54 7.52 -6.08
CA LYS A 128 -7.13 8.65 -6.90
C LYS A 128 -5.98 9.35 -6.21
N SER A 129 -5.03 9.86 -6.97
CA SER A 129 -3.92 10.62 -6.40
C SER A 129 -3.45 11.70 -7.35
N PHE A 130 -2.91 12.76 -6.80
CA PHE A 130 -2.22 13.79 -7.54
C PHE A 130 -0.93 14.19 -6.82
N TYR A 131 0.01 14.67 -7.59
CA TYR A 131 1.31 15.13 -7.12
C TYR A 131 1.19 16.59 -6.63
N VAL A 132 1.96 16.90 -5.60
CA VAL A 132 2.19 18.26 -5.11
C VAL A 132 3.69 18.50 -5.10
N ASP A 133 4.15 19.63 -5.62
CA ASP A 133 5.56 19.94 -5.60
C ASP A 133 6.06 20.11 -4.17
N SER A 134 7.24 19.55 -3.88
CA SER A 134 7.83 19.59 -2.55
C SER A 134 8.17 20.99 -2.06
N TYR A 135 8.47 21.92 -2.97
CA TYR A 135 8.70 23.34 -2.65
C TYR A 135 7.41 24.12 -2.32
N LYS A 136 6.27 23.55 -2.65
CA LYS A 136 4.95 24.17 -2.50
C LYS A 136 4.13 23.59 -1.37
N ILE A 137 4.76 22.75 -0.55
CA ILE A 137 4.16 22.17 0.62
C ILE A 137 4.87 22.68 1.88
N ARG A 138 4.09 22.97 2.91
CA ARG A 138 4.61 23.23 4.25
C ARG A 138 3.98 22.23 5.21
N ILE A 139 4.82 21.51 5.94
CA ILE A 139 4.41 20.61 7.00
C ILE A 139 4.52 21.37 8.32
N GLU A 140 3.43 21.39 9.06
CA GLU A 140 3.32 21.91 10.41
C GLU A 140 3.07 20.71 11.36
N GLU A 141 3.19 20.89 12.65
CA GLU A 141 3.06 19.81 13.62
C GLU A 141 1.71 19.06 13.48
N ASP A 142 0.62 19.81 13.30
CA ASP A 142 -0.74 19.28 13.25
C ASP A 142 -1.46 19.51 11.91
N HIS A 143 -0.80 20.21 10.95
CA HIS A 143 -1.39 20.54 9.65
C HIS A 143 -0.39 20.37 8.51
N VAL A 144 -0.95 20.24 7.32
CA VAL A 144 -0.23 20.39 6.06
C VAL A 144 -0.84 21.53 5.26
N VAL A 145 0.00 22.41 4.75
CA VAL A 145 -0.41 23.48 3.83
C VAL A 145 -0.08 23.04 2.42
N LEU A 146 -1.11 22.94 1.58
CA LEU A 146 -0.99 22.55 0.17
C LEU A 146 -1.22 23.79 -0.71
N GLU A 147 -0.33 24.03 -1.68
CA GLU A 147 -0.53 25.12 -2.63
C GLU A 147 -1.71 24.83 -3.56
N LYS A 148 -2.44 25.87 -3.97
CA LYS A 148 -3.48 25.84 -5.01
C LYS A 148 -4.57 24.76 -4.92
N ILE A 149 -4.99 24.41 -3.70
CA ILE A 149 -6.29 23.74 -3.57
C ILE A 149 -7.43 24.73 -3.87
N SER A 150 -7.16 26.03 -3.79
CA SER A 150 -8.11 27.10 -4.08
C SER A 150 -7.49 28.16 -4.99
N THR A 151 -8.17 28.44 -6.08
CA THR A 151 -7.84 29.53 -7.02
C THR A 151 -8.49 30.86 -6.65
N SER A 152 -9.48 30.87 -5.73
CA SER A 152 -10.18 32.08 -5.32
C SER A 152 -9.23 33.07 -4.62
N LEU A 153 -9.16 34.30 -5.14
CA LEU A 153 -8.33 35.41 -4.65
C LEU A 153 -8.88 36.07 -3.36
N LYS A 154 -10.05 35.67 -2.87
CA LYS A 154 -10.70 36.30 -1.70
C LYS A 154 -10.04 35.89 -0.36
N ALA A 155 -10.16 36.74 0.63
CA ALA A 155 -9.38 36.80 1.88
C ALA A 155 -9.23 35.52 2.73
N ASN A 156 -10.04 34.47 2.52
CA ASN A 156 -10.03 33.23 3.31
C ASN A 156 -9.18 32.10 2.72
N LYS A 157 -8.21 32.39 1.87
CA LYS A 157 -7.36 31.39 1.18
C LYS A 157 -6.53 30.51 2.11
N LYS A 158 -6.01 31.03 3.20
CA LYS A 158 -5.18 30.31 4.15
C LYS A 158 -5.89 29.10 4.75
N CYS A 159 -7.17 29.22 5.07
CA CYS A 159 -7.94 28.16 5.72
C CYS A 159 -8.25 26.97 4.81
N LEU A 160 -8.39 27.19 3.48
CA LEU A 160 -8.71 26.09 2.55
C LEU A 160 -7.48 25.27 2.18
N ASN A 161 -6.31 25.85 2.21
CA ASN A 161 -5.06 25.16 1.87
C ASN A 161 -4.45 24.45 3.08
N ARG A 162 -4.79 24.84 4.30
CA ARG A 162 -4.31 24.27 5.55
C ARG A 162 -5.21 23.13 6.01
N ILE A 163 -4.72 21.90 5.93
CA ILE A 163 -5.48 20.67 6.20
C ILE A 163 -4.90 19.97 7.43
N ARG A 164 -5.76 19.61 8.37
CA ARG A 164 -5.36 18.96 9.62
C ARG A 164 -4.82 17.54 9.38
N LEU A 165 -3.72 17.21 10.05
CA LEU A 165 -3.17 15.86 10.16
C LEU A 165 -3.93 15.11 11.28
N VAL A 166 -4.22 13.82 11.06
CA VAL A 166 -4.81 12.97 12.10
C VAL A 166 -3.73 12.53 13.09
N GLU A 167 -2.54 12.24 12.57
CA GLU A 167 -1.37 11.82 13.35
C GLU A 167 -0.40 13.02 13.42
N LYS A 168 -0.43 13.72 14.55
CA LYS A 168 0.42 14.88 14.80
C LYS A 168 1.89 14.47 14.97
N GLY A 169 2.83 15.33 14.58
CA GLY A 169 4.27 15.13 14.79
C GLY A 169 4.88 13.92 14.06
N ARG A 170 4.10 13.17 13.27
CA ARG A 170 4.60 11.95 12.62
C ARG A 170 5.53 12.22 11.44
N ILE A 171 5.37 13.35 10.78
CA ILE A 171 6.23 13.77 9.67
C ILE A 171 7.32 14.67 10.26
N PRO A 172 8.61 14.35 10.06
CA PRO A 172 9.71 15.21 10.53
C PRO A 172 9.57 16.63 9.97
N LEU A 173 9.66 17.63 10.83
CA LEU A 173 9.62 19.04 10.44
C LEU A 173 10.97 19.47 9.87
N GLY A 174 10.98 20.40 8.89
CA GLY A 174 12.20 20.96 8.30
C GLY A 174 12.97 20.02 7.38
N ALA A 175 12.52 18.79 7.17
CA ALA A 175 13.19 17.82 6.32
C ALA A 175 12.95 18.10 4.81
N LYS A 176 13.85 17.61 3.96
CA LYS A 176 13.65 17.64 2.49
C LYS A 176 12.64 16.59 2.08
N TYR A 177 11.48 17.05 1.66
CA TYR A 177 10.41 16.17 1.18
C TYR A 177 10.54 15.90 -0.31
N LYS A 178 10.29 14.65 -0.73
CA LYS A 178 10.25 14.23 -2.13
C LYS A 178 9.00 13.42 -2.45
N ASN A 179 8.61 13.43 -3.71
CA ASN A 179 7.48 12.64 -4.24
C ASN A 179 6.18 12.82 -3.45
N VAL A 180 5.85 14.05 -3.09
CA VAL A 180 4.65 14.33 -2.31
C VAL A 180 3.40 14.05 -3.14
N ARG A 181 2.50 13.22 -2.62
CA ARG A 181 1.22 12.90 -3.26
C ARG A 181 0.07 12.99 -2.27
N VAL A 182 -1.00 13.62 -2.69
CA VAL A 182 -2.29 13.51 -2.01
C VAL A 182 -3.04 12.32 -2.58
N ILE A 183 -3.47 11.40 -1.72
CA ILE A 183 -4.12 10.15 -2.09
C ILE A 183 -5.52 10.11 -1.51
N ILE A 184 -6.51 9.91 -2.36
CA ILE A 184 -7.91 9.71 -1.97
C ILE A 184 -8.20 8.21 -2.06
N ASP A 185 -8.60 7.60 -0.94
CA ASP A 185 -8.99 6.19 -0.85
C ASP A 185 -10.41 6.14 -0.28
N ASP A 186 -11.40 6.05 -1.15
CA ASP A 186 -12.84 6.27 -0.87
C ASP A 186 -13.09 7.68 -0.29
N ASP A 187 -13.43 7.78 1.00
CA ASP A 187 -13.70 9.05 1.70
C ASP A 187 -12.50 9.52 2.54
N ARG A 188 -11.40 8.77 2.54
CA ARG A 188 -10.21 9.12 3.32
C ARG A 188 -9.15 9.75 2.43
N VAL A 189 -8.53 10.77 2.94
CA VAL A 189 -7.43 11.46 2.27
C VAL A 189 -6.15 11.23 3.05
N TYR A 190 -5.09 10.96 2.33
CA TYR A 190 -3.77 10.76 2.88
C TYR A 190 -2.78 11.66 2.16
N ILE A 191 -1.77 12.12 2.88
CA ILE A 191 -0.54 12.61 2.28
C ILE A 191 0.50 11.51 2.32
N SER A 192 1.18 11.29 1.21
CA SER A 192 2.32 10.37 1.11
C SER A 192 3.52 11.16 0.61
N LEU A 193 4.63 11.05 1.30
CA LEU A 193 5.87 11.73 0.95
C LEU A 193 7.08 10.88 1.34
N ALA A 194 8.19 11.13 0.69
CA ALA A 194 9.48 10.56 1.06
C ALA A 194 10.34 11.67 1.71
N VAL A 195 11.11 11.29 2.71
CA VAL A 195 12.06 12.15 3.40
C VAL A 195 13.46 11.64 3.09
N GLU A 196 14.36 12.54 2.72
CA GLU A 196 15.76 12.20 2.39
C GLU A 196 16.59 11.93 3.64
N ASP A 197 16.41 12.77 4.66
CA ASP A 197 17.20 12.72 5.86
C ASP A 197 16.83 11.51 6.71
N GLU A 198 17.83 10.83 7.23
CA GLU A 198 17.61 9.81 8.24
C GLU A 198 17.02 10.49 9.48
N PRO A 199 15.91 9.98 10.06
CA PRO A 199 15.59 10.38 11.41
C PRO A 199 16.86 10.11 12.23
N LYS A 200 17.34 11.13 12.95
CA LYS A 200 18.47 11.00 13.87
C LYS A 200 18.05 9.94 14.91
N VAL A 201 18.28 8.69 14.62
CA VAL A 201 18.29 7.65 15.63
C VAL A 201 19.55 7.98 16.43
N ASN A 202 19.39 8.36 17.69
CA ASN A 202 20.51 8.60 18.58
C ASN A 202 21.46 7.40 18.50
N LYS A 203 22.57 7.60 17.79
CA LYS A 203 23.60 6.56 17.64
C LYS A 203 24.37 6.33 18.95
N GLN A 204 24.13 7.17 19.96
CA GLN A 204 24.94 7.25 21.17
C GLN A 204 24.64 6.22 22.25
N GLU A 205 23.52 5.46 22.15
CA GLU A 205 23.16 4.48 23.20
C GLU A 205 22.82 3.11 22.60
N ARG A 206 23.61 2.62 21.66
CA ARG A 206 23.50 1.21 21.28
C ARG A 206 24.42 0.40 22.19
N GLU A 207 23.89 0.00 23.32
CA GLU A 207 24.36 -1.15 24.07
C GLU A 207 24.69 -2.31 23.12
N LYS A 208 25.64 -3.17 23.53
CA LYS A 208 26.06 -4.33 22.73
C LYS A 208 24.86 -5.03 22.13
N LYS A 209 24.84 -5.16 20.80
CA LYS A 209 23.79 -5.92 20.10
C LYS A 209 23.74 -7.32 20.68
N THR A 210 22.52 -7.77 20.93
CA THR A 210 22.29 -9.14 21.41
C THR A 210 22.52 -10.17 20.29
N GLU A 211 22.35 -11.43 20.62
CA GLU A 211 22.47 -12.54 19.67
C GLU A 211 21.54 -12.40 18.45
N THR A 212 21.83 -13.15 17.40
CA THR A 212 20.96 -13.32 16.23
C THR A 212 19.58 -13.85 16.64
N ILE A 213 18.52 -13.39 15.98
CA ILE A 213 17.16 -13.93 16.15
C ILE A 213 16.76 -14.69 14.90
N GLY A 214 16.36 -15.96 15.07
CA GLY A 214 15.71 -16.77 14.04
C GLY A 214 14.20 -16.60 14.07
N ILE A 215 13.56 -16.52 12.90
CA ILE A 215 12.11 -16.35 12.78
C ILE A 215 11.54 -17.48 11.90
N ASP A 216 10.63 -18.27 12.47
CA ASP A 216 9.77 -19.20 11.74
C ASP A 216 8.37 -18.60 11.55
N VAL A 217 7.88 -18.59 10.30
CA VAL A 217 6.62 -17.96 9.94
C VAL A 217 5.59 -18.97 9.50
N ASN A 218 4.58 -19.17 10.34
CA ASN A 218 3.46 -20.07 10.10
C ASN A 218 2.15 -19.33 9.80
N ILE A 219 1.12 -20.05 9.31
CA ILE A 219 -0.23 -19.48 9.08
C ILE A 219 -0.86 -19.02 10.40
N ASP A 220 -0.61 -19.76 11.48
CA ASP A 220 -1.24 -19.57 12.77
C ASP A 220 -0.41 -18.73 13.74
N SER A 221 0.90 -18.61 13.51
CA SER A 221 1.83 -17.88 14.38
C SER A 221 3.06 -17.40 13.64
N ILE A 222 3.78 -16.52 14.30
CA ILE A 222 5.17 -16.19 14.02
C ILE A 222 5.93 -16.56 15.29
N ASP A 223 6.87 -17.47 15.16
CA ASP A 223 7.63 -18.02 16.27
C ASP A 223 9.10 -17.57 16.17
N ILE A 224 9.68 -17.12 17.29
CA ILE A 224 11.07 -16.62 17.30
C ILE A 224 11.93 -17.45 18.24
N SER A 225 13.22 -17.45 17.98
CA SER A 225 14.22 -18.21 18.76
C SER A 225 14.32 -17.81 20.23
N LYS A 226 13.78 -16.69 20.65
CA LYS A 226 13.59 -16.32 22.06
C LYS A 226 12.44 -17.09 22.74
N LEU A 227 11.96 -18.17 22.12
CA LEU A 227 10.86 -19.03 22.59
C LEU A 227 9.52 -18.27 22.76
N ILE A 228 9.33 -17.21 21.97
CA ILE A 228 8.10 -16.42 21.97
C ILE A 228 7.29 -16.74 20.72
N SER A 229 6.00 -17.02 20.92
CA SER A 229 5.04 -17.32 19.85
C SER A 229 3.98 -16.24 19.74
N TYR A 230 3.97 -15.53 18.64
CA TYR A 230 2.96 -14.52 18.33
C TYR A 230 1.81 -15.14 17.57
N LYS A 231 0.66 -15.32 18.20
CA LYS A 231 -0.52 -15.95 17.59
C LYS A 231 -1.23 -15.03 16.60
N SER A 232 -1.50 -15.56 15.42
CA SER A 232 -2.23 -14.84 14.37
C SER A 232 -3.63 -14.39 14.84
N PRO A 233 -4.06 -13.15 14.54
CA PRO A 233 -5.38 -12.65 14.93
C PRO A 233 -6.52 -13.28 14.13
N VAL A 234 -6.24 -14.02 13.06
CA VAL A 234 -7.23 -14.57 12.12
C VAL A 234 -8.19 -15.55 12.80
N LYS A 235 -7.70 -16.31 13.80
CA LYS A 235 -8.53 -17.23 14.58
C LYS A 235 -9.35 -16.56 15.70
N LYS A 236 -9.06 -15.30 16.06
CA LYS A 236 -9.77 -14.58 17.12
C LYS A 236 -11.24 -14.30 16.77
N LYS A 237 -12.12 -14.35 17.77
CA LYS A 237 -13.59 -14.11 17.62
C LYS A 237 -13.89 -12.80 16.86
N LYS A 238 -13.17 -11.71 17.15
CA LYS A 238 -13.31 -10.40 16.48
C LYS A 238 -13.08 -10.47 14.98
N TYR A 239 -12.02 -11.16 14.51
CA TYR A 239 -11.72 -11.32 13.10
C TYR A 239 -12.81 -12.14 12.40
N LYS A 240 -13.14 -13.32 12.93
CA LYS A 240 -14.17 -14.22 12.40
C LYS A 240 -15.54 -13.55 12.28
N ARG A 241 -15.94 -12.69 13.27
CA ARG A 241 -17.19 -11.91 13.23
C ARG A 241 -17.21 -10.96 12.03
N ILE A 242 -16.11 -10.24 11.77
CA ILE A 242 -16.02 -9.34 10.63
C ILE A 242 -16.03 -10.13 9.31
N GLU A 243 -15.34 -11.26 9.24
CA GLU A 243 -15.30 -12.13 8.08
C GLU A 243 -16.68 -12.68 7.73
N LYS A 244 -17.46 -13.15 8.71
CA LYS A 244 -18.88 -13.57 8.50
C LYS A 244 -19.70 -12.42 7.91
N SER A 245 -19.50 -11.19 8.40
CA SER A 245 -20.18 -9.99 7.87
C SER A 245 -19.75 -9.66 6.42
N VAL A 246 -18.49 -9.88 6.06
CA VAL A 246 -17.99 -9.74 4.68
C VAL A 246 -18.71 -10.74 3.76
N LYS A 247 -18.79 -12.03 4.15
CA LYS A 247 -19.51 -13.06 3.38
C LYS A 247 -20.98 -12.71 3.15
N ARG A 248 -21.68 -12.22 4.21
CA ARG A 248 -23.09 -11.76 4.09
C ARG A 248 -23.24 -10.60 3.10
N LEU A 249 -22.35 -9.61 3.17
CA LEU A 249 -22.38 -8.47 2.24
C LEU A 249 -22.08 -8.89 0.80
N GLN A 250 -21.17 -9.83 0.58
CA GLN A 250 -20.88 -10.36 -0.76
C GLN A 250 -22.11 -11.03 -1.36
N ARG A 251 -22.78 -11.93 -0.61
CA ARG A 251 -24.04 -12.57 -1.05
C ARG A 251 -25.14 -11.55 -1.37
N LYS A 252 -25.30 -10.53 -0.51
CA LYS A 252 -26.27 -9.44 -0.75
C LYS A 252 -25.98 -8.68 -2.04
N ILE A 253 -24.72 -8.37 -2.30
CA ILE A 253 -24.29 -7.63 -3.50
C ILE A 253 -24.49 -8.47 -4.75
N SER A 254 -24.22 -9.81 -4.73
CA SER A 254 -24.49 -10.71 -5.84
C SER A 254 -25.98 -10.75 -6.18
N LYS A 255 -26.87 -10.95 -5.19
CA LYS A 255 -28.32 -10.92 -5.40
C LYS A 255 -28.81 -9.58 -6.00
N GLN A 256 -28.27 -8.46 -5.52
CA GLN A 256 -28.60 -7.13 -6.07
C GLN A 256 -28.08 -6.93 -7.50
N TYR A 257 -26.98 -7.57 -7.87
CA TYR A 257 -26.45 -7.58 -9.22
C TYR A 257 -27.38 -8.36 -10.17
N GLU A 258 -27.80 -9.56 -9.77
CA GLU A 258 -28.74 -10.40 -10.52
C GLU A 258 -30.07 -9.69 -10.76
N LEU A 259 -30.65 -9.08 -9.71
CA LEU A 259 -31.88 -8.29 -9.81
C LEU A 259 -31.74 -7.07 -10.71
N ALA A 260 -30.60 -6.40 -10.69
CA ALA A 260 -30.34 -5.24 -11.55
C ALA A 260 -30.28 -5.67 -13.03
N ASN A 261 -29.64 -6.82 -13.31
CA ASN A 261 -29.58 -7.38 -14.67
C ASN A 261 -30.96 -7.81 -15.16
N LYS A 262 -31.76 -8.52 -14.34
CA LYS A 262 -33.15 -8.92 -14.69
C LYS A 262 -34.02 -7.70 -15.02
N ASN A 263 -33.83 -6.58 -14.37
CA ASN A 263 -34.61 -5.35 -14.52
C ASN A 263 -33.98 -4.34 -15.50
N ASN A 264 -32.97 -4.72 -16.27
CA ASN A 264 -32.19 -3.84 -17.17
C ASN A 264 -31.74 -2.51 -16.55
N LYS A 265 -31.52 -2.49 -15.21
CA LYS A 265 -31.08 -1.31 -14.49
C LYS A 265 -29.56 -1.14 -14.55
N LYS A 266 -29.11 0.04 -14.87
CA LYS A 266 -27.67 0.36 -14.82
C LYS A 266 -27.14 0.25 -13.39
N LEU A 267 -26.03 -0.46 -13.19
CA LEU A 267 -25.46 -0.78 -11.87
C LEU A 267 -25.11 0.45 -11.00
N PHE A 268 -24.80 1.58 -11.63
CA PHE A 268 -24.48 2.81 -10.90
C PHE A 268 -25.73 3.48 -10.30
N GLU A 269 -26.92 3.22 -10.82
CA GLU A 269 -28.19 3.72 -10.32
C GLU A 269 -28.67 2.97 -9.06
N CYS A 270 -28.13 1.79 -8.82
CA CYS A 270 -28.50 0.94 -7.69
C CYS A 270 -27.91 1.47 -6.36
N LYS A 271 -28.54 2.49 -5.78
CA LYS A 271 -28.07 3.17 -4.53
C LYS A 271 -27.78 2.19 -3.38
N ASN A 272 -28.64 1.21 -3.15
CA ASN A 272 -28.48 0.23 -2.08
C ASN A 272 -27.29 -0.70 -2.30
N ARG A 273 -27.05 -1.14 -3.55
CA ARG A 273 -25.86 -1.90 -3.93
C ARG A 273 -24.58 -1.09 -3.70
N ASN A 274 -24.57 0.18 -4.09
CA ASN A 274 -23.42 1.05 -3.89
C ASN A 274 -23.12 1.29 -2.40
N LYS A 275 -24.13 1.45 -1.56
CA LYS A 275 -23.99 1.50 -0.09
C LYS A 275 -23.41 0.19 0.46
N ALA A 276 -23.89 -0.98 -0.02
CA ALA A 276 -23.40 -2.30 0.39
C ALA A 276 -21.93 -2.51 -0.04
N LEU A 277 -21.56 -2.11 -1.26
CA LEU A 277 -20.17 -2.14 -1.74
C LEU A 277 -19.23 -1.29 -0.88
N LYS A 278 -19.64 -0.08 -0.47
CA LYS A 278 -18.87 0.77 0.44
C LYS A 278 -18.66 0.09 1.79
N LYS A 279 -19.73 -0.49 2.38
CA LYS A 279 -19.65 -1.27 3.63
C LYS A 279 -18.71 -2.48 3.49
N LEU A 280 -18.77 -3.21 2.36
CA LEU A 280 -17.91 -4.35 2.08
C LEU A 280 -16.43 -3.93 2.03
N ARG A 281 -16.11 -2.85 1.29
CA ARG A 281 -14.73 -2.32 1.22
C ARG A 281 -14.19 -1.97 2.59
N ASN A 282 -14.96 -1.25 3.41
CA ASN A 282 -14.56 -0.86 4.75
C ASN A 282 -14.29 -2.07 5.65
N LYS A 283 -15.14 -3.12 5.58
CA LYS A 283 -14.93 -4.34 6.37
C LYS A 283 -13.70 -5.14 5.90
N LYS A 284 -13.48 -5.25 4.58
CA LYS A 284 -12.26 -5.86 4.04
C LYS A 284 -11.00 -5.09 4.45
N LYS A 285 -11.05 -3.75 4.42
CA LYS A 285 -9.96 -2.88 4.91
C LYS A 285 -9.68 -3.12 6.40
N ARG A 286 -10.72 -3.26 7.22
CA ARG A 286 -10.58 -3.56 8.66
C ARG A 286 -9.92 -4.91 8.92
N LEU A 287 -10.30 -5.98 8.20
CA LEU A 287 -9.62 -7.28 8.30
C LEU A 287 -8.14 -7.17 7.97
N ARG A 288 -7.81 -6.50 6.87
CA ARG A 288 -6.41 -6.27 6.49
C ARG A 288 -5.63 -5.48 7.54
N ASN A 289 -6.25 -4.45 8.12
CA ASN A 289 -5.59 -3.62 9.13
C ASN A 289 -5.28 -4.42 10.41
N ILE A 290 -6.18 -5.33 10.83
CA ILE A 290 -5.94 -6.22 11.99
C ILE A 290 -4.67 -7.07 11.77
N VAL A 291 -4.48 -7.61 10.57
CA VAL A 291 -3.27 -8.39 10.25
C VAL A 291 -2.03 -7.48 10.18
N MET A 292 -2.16 -6.27 9.64
CA MET A 292 -1.03 -5.33 9.57
C MET A 292 -0.63 -4.79 10.95
N GLU A 293 -1.58 -4.58 11.84
CA GLU A 293 -1.34 -4.20 13.25
C GLU A 293 -0.57 -5.32 13.97
N TYR A 294 -1.04 -6.56 13.87
CA TYR A 294 -0.33 -7.72 14.37
C TYR A 294 1.12 -7.79 13.86
N HIS A 295 1.35 -7.60 12.55
CA HIS A 295 2.70 -7.57 12.01
C HIS A 295 3.54 -6.43 12.61
N ASN A 296 2.92 -5.26 12.83
CA ASN A 296 3.64 -4.13 13.42
C ASN A 296 4.10 -4.45 14.85
N ASP A 297 3.20 -5.03 15.65
CA ASP A 297 3.48 -5.39 17.03
C ASP A 297 4.61 -6.42 17.10
N VAL A 298 4.55 -7.48 16.27
CA VAL A 298 5.60 -8.48 16.18
C VAL A 298 6.94 -7.87 15.77
N ILE A 299 6.96 -7.06 14.72
CA ILE A 299 8.21 -6.43 14.23
C ILE A 299 8.78 -5.49 15.29
N THR A 300 7.94 -4.68 15.94
CA THR A 300 8.40 -3.76 17.00
C THR A 300 9.02 -4.54 18.17
N ASN A 301 8.40 -5.64 18.58
CA ASN A 301 8.92 -6.49 19.63
C ASN A 301 10.25 -7.15 19.22
N ILE A 302 10.37 -7.66 17.99
CA ILE A 302 11.65 -8.24 17.51
C ILE A 302 12.77 -7.19 17.51
N ILE A 303 12.49 -5.98 17.05
CA ILE A 303 13.47 -4.88 17.02
C ILE A 303 13.84 -4.40 18.43
N SER A 304 12.91 -4.45 19.40
CA SER A 304 13.18 -4.05 20.79
C SER A 304 14.18 -4.95 21.51
N PHE A 305 14.36 -6.21 21.05
CA PHE A 305 15.45 -7.06 21.55
C PHE A 305 16.85 -6.61 21.09
N ASN A 306 16.95 -5.61 20.21
CA ASN A 306 18.19 -5.10 19.65
C ASN A 306 19.15 -6.20 19.12
N PRO A 307 18.66 -7.14 18.25
CA PRO A 307 19.49 -8.24 17.78
C PRO A 307 20.65 -7.76 16.91
N SER A 308 21.72 -8.55 16.86
CA SER A 308 22.86 -8.31 15.93
C SER A 308 22.42 -8.53 14.48
N SER A 309 21.65 -9.58 14.24
CA SER A 309 21.04 -9.90 12.95
C SER A 309 19.74 -10.67 13.12
N ILE A 310 18.96 -10.77 12.04
CA ILE A 310 17.71 -11.53 12.00
C ILE A 310 17.78 -12.50 10.83
N ASN A 311 17.62 -13.80 11.11
CA ASN A 311 17.57 -14.83 10.08
C ASN A 311 16.12 -15.23 9.81
N ILE A 312 15.76 -15.34 8.54
CA ILE A 312 14.42 -15.69 8.06
C ILE A 312 14.51 -16.75 6.97
N GLU A 313 13.45 -17.54 6.78
CA GLU A 313 13.37 -18.50 5.68
C GLU A 313 13.08 -17.80 4.33
N ASP A 314 13.72 -18.27 3.23
CA ASP A 314 13.36 -17.89 1.85
C ASP A 314 12.11 -18.67 1.39
N LEU A 315 10.93 -18.22 1.77
CA LEU A 315 9.67 -18.88 1.40
C LEU A 315 9.27 -18.63 -0.05
N ASN A 316 9.04 -19.71 -0.81
CA ASN A 316 8.46 -19.63 -2.15
C ASN A 316 6.96 -19.28 -2.10
N ILE A 317 6.63 -18.07 -1.67
CA ILE A 317 5.25 -17.60 -1.54
C ILE A 317 4.47 -17.71 -2.86
N LYS A 318 5.12 -17.50 -4.02
CA LYS A 318 4.48 -17.62 -5.32
C LYS A 318 4.07 -19.06 -5.63
N GLY A 319 4.93 -20.03 -5.33
CA GLY A 319 4.64 -21.46 -5.47
C GLY A 319 3.53 -21.90 -4.52
N MET A 320 3.61 -21.50 -3.26
CA MET A 320 2.60 -21.83 -2.25
C MET A 320 1.21 -21.29 -2.57
N LEU A 321 1.11 -20.14 -3.26
CA LEU A 321 -0.19 -19.57 -3.69
C LEU A 321 -0.87 -20.39 -4.79
N LYS A 322 -0.17 -21.29 -5.48
CA LYS A 322 -0.77 -22.22 -6.45
C LYS A 322 -1.57 -23.34 -5.76
N ASN A 323 -1.25 -23.66 -4.52
CA ASN A 323 -1.98 -24.67 -3.74
C ASN A 323 -3.32 -24.08 -3.22
N HIS A 324 -4.43 -24.50 -3.82
CA HIS A 324 -5.77 -24.00 -3.51
C HIS A 324 -6.20 -24.21 -2.05
N LYS A 325 -5.69 -25.25 -1.36
CA LYS A 325 -6.03 -25.54 0.05
C LYS A 325 -5.50 -24.48 1.01
N ILE A 326 -4.32 -23.90 0.75
CA ILE A 326 -3.63 -22.96 1.65
C ILE A 326 -3.53 -21.53 1.09
N SER A 327 -3.75 -21.33 -0.21
CA SER A 327 -3.56 -20.04 -0.89
C SER A 327 -4.30 -18.88 -0.22
N ARG A 328 -5.55 -19.12 0.23
CA ARG A 328 -6.33 -18.11 0.94
C ARG A 328 -5.68 -17.71 2.27
N SER A 329 -5.20 -18.67 3.04
CA SER A 329 -4.55 -18.41 4.33
C SER A 329 -3.26 -17.62 4.14
N ILE A 330 -2.45 -17.98 3.14
CA ILE A 330 -1.21 -17.26 2.79
C ILE A 330 -1.51 -15.82 2.33
N GLN A 331 -2.55 -15.61 1.51
CA GLN A 331 -2.97 -14.26 1.11
C GLN A 331 -3.38 -13.41 2.31
N ILE A 332 -4.10 -13.98 3.28
CA ILE A 332 -4.53 -13.31 4.49
C ILE A 332 -3.33 -13.00 5.38
N SER A 333 -2.42 -13.95 5.58
CA SER A 333 -1.22 -13.79 6.41
C SER A 333 -0.26 -12.74 5.86
N ALA A 334 -0.30 -12.45 4.55
CA ALA A 334 0.45 -11.38 3.90
C ALA A 334 1.97 -11.35 4.23
N TRP A 335 2.61 -12.54 4.30
CA TRP A 335 4.01 -12.73 4.71
C TRP A 335 5.01 -11.84 3.95
N ARG A 336 4.84 -11.67 2.63
CA ARG A 336 5.71 -10.76 1.86
C ARG A 336 5.70 -9.33 2.41
N LYS A 337 4.55 -8.85 2.90
CA LYS A 337 4.47 -7.52 3.51
C LYS A 337 5.14 -7.48 4.88
N PHE A 338 5.03 -8.58 5.63
CA PHE A 338 5.74 -8.74 6.89
C PHE A 338 7.25 -8.66 6.67
N PHE A 339 7.82 -9.49 5.79
CA PHE A 339 9.25 -9.50 5.52
C PHE A 339 9.76 -8.16 4.97
N ASN A 340 9.07 -7.58 3.99
CA ASN A 340 9.46 -6.27 3.45
C ASN A 340 9.48 -5.18 4.53
N LYS A 341 8.52 -5.22 5.46
CA LYS A 341 8.45 -4.24 6.54
C LYS A 341 9.50 -4.50 7.61
N LEU A 342 9.71 -5.77 7.97
CA LEU A 342 10.76 -6.19 8.90
C LEU A 342 12.13 -5.73 8.40
N THR A 343 12.49 -6.07 7.15
CA THR A 343 13.76 -5.66 6.54
C THR A 343 13.93 -4.14 6.49
N ALA A 344 12.86 -3.42 6.11
CA ALA A 344 12.93 -1.96 6.06
C ALA A 344 13.12 -1.32 7.45
N LEU A 345 12.50 -1.87 8.49
CA LEU A 345 12.62 -1.37 9.85
C LEU A 345 13.95 -1.79 10.48
N ALA A 346 14.36 -3.06 10.33
CA ALA A 346 15.63 -3.58 10.78
C ALA A 346 16.80 -2.75 10.23
N LYS A 347 16.79 -2.42 8.92
CA LYS A 347 17.79 -1.56 8.29
C LYS A 347 17.88 -0.17 8.94
N ARG A 348 16.75 0.41 9.38
CA ARG A 348 16.75 1.70 10.13
C ARG A 348 17.47 1.60 11.46
N HIS A 349 17.42 0.42 12.09
CA HIS A 349 18.10 0.14 13.36
C HIS A 349 19.49 -0.46 13.17
N GLY A 350 20.01 -0.51 11.92
CA GLY A 350 21.32 -1.08 11.59
C GLY A 350 21.40 -2.58 11.91
N ILE A 351 20.26 -3.28 11.87
CA ILE A 351 20.14 -4.73 12.05
C ILE A 351 20.09 -5.36 10.65
N GLU A 352 20.93 -6.37 10.44
CA GLU A 352 20.96 -7.12 9.20
C GLU A 352 19.86 -8.19 9.18
N VAL A 353 19.25 -8.41 7.99
CA VAL A 353 18.24 -9.44 7.81
C VAL A 353 18.71 -10.39 6.73
N ASN A 354 18.98 -11.63 7.11
CA ASN A 354 19.54 -12.67 6.25
C ASN A 354 18.47 -13.72 5.93
N ALA A 355 18.36 -14.09 4.66
CA ALA A 355 17.53 -15.21 4.23
C ALA A 355 18.38 -16.48 4.24
N ILE A 356 17.92 -17.53 4.94
CA ILE A 356 18.57 -18.84 4.93
C ILE A 356 18.16 -19.62 3.68
N ASP A 357 18.89 -20.69 3.38
CA ASP A 357 18.55 -21.58 2.27
C ASP A 357 17.14 -22.14 2.43
N ARG A 358 16.41 -22.19 1.32
CA ARG A 358 15.01 -22.66 1.25
C ARG A 358 14.84 -24.11 1.63
N PHE A 359 15.85 -24.94 1.31
CA PHE A 359 15.81 -26.38 1.52
C PHE A 359 16.42 -26.81 2.86
N PHE A 360 16.91 -25.86 3.66
CA PHE A 360 17.41 -26.15 4.98
C PHE A 360 16.29 -26.77 5.85
N PRO A 361 16.50 -27.98 6.41
CA PRO A 361 15.48 -28.72 7.14
C PRO A 361 15.26 -28.16 8.57
N SER A 362 14.94 -26.86 8.67
CA SER A 362 14.84 -26.13 9.94
C SER A 362 13.97 -26.85 10.99
N SER A 363 12.82 -27.37 10.58
CA SER A 363 11.89 -28.06 11.48
C SER A 363 12.26 -29.51 11.78
N LYS A 364 12.99 -30.21 10.87
CA LYS A 364 13.37 -31.62 11.00
C LYS A 364 14.69 -31.83 11.75
N ARG A 365 15.58 -30.84 11.70
CA ARG A 365 16.87 -30.91 12.38
C ARG A 365 16.70 -30.69 13.89
N CYS A 366 17.31 -31.52 14.68
CA CYS A 366 17.37 -31.31 16.12
C CYS A 366 18.29 -30.14 16.48
N TYR A 367 17.78 -29.13 17.18
CA TYR A 367 18.58 -27.99 17.61
C TYR A 367 19.76 -28.43 18.55
N ASN A 368 19.55 -29.44 19.40
CA ASN A 368 20.52 -29.86 20.38
C ASN A 368 21.67 -30.69 19.78
N CYS A 369 21.36 -31.72 19.00
CA CYS A 369 22.39 -32.69 18.53
C CYS A 369 22.56 -32.70 16.99
N GLY A 370 21.80 -31.92 16.24
CA GLY A 370 21.89 -31.86 14.79
C GLY A 370 21.28 -33.01 14.02
N ASN A 371 20.77 -34.07 14.70
CA ASN A 371 20.13 -35.20 14.05
C ASN A 371 18.91 -34.77 13.22
N ILE A 372 18.73 -35.36 12.04
CA ILE A 372 17.58 -35.09 11.19
C ILE A 372 16.52 -36.15 11.41
N LYS A 373 15.30 -35.75 11.69
CA LYS A 373 14.13 -36.61 11.86
C LYS A 373 13.27 -36.55 10.59
N ASP A 374 13.37 -37.59 9.74
CA ASP A 374 12.70 -37.64 8.46
C ASP A 374 11.21 -37.93 8.52
N ASP A 375 10.78 -38.69 9.54
CA ASP A 375 9.41 -39.11 9.81
C ASP A 375 8.52 -38.04 10.49
N LEU A 376 9.03 -36.81 10.67
CA LEU A 376 8.28 -35.71 11.27
C LEU A 376 7.08 -35.29 10.37
N LYS A 377 5.88 -35.45 10.89
CA LYS A 377 4.63 -35.07 10.19
C LYS A 377 4.26 -33.61 10.40
N LEU A 378 3.47 -33.06 9.48
CA LEU A 378 2.98 -31.67 9.58
C LEU A 378 2.05 -31.44 10.79
N GLU A 379 1.43 -32.50 11.28
CA GLU A 379 0.51 -32.47 12.42
C GLU A 379 1.26 -32.44 13.75
N ASP A 380 2.51 -32.91 13.78
CA ASP A 380 3.33 -32.96 14.98
C ASP A 380 3.63 -31.53 15.46
N ARG A 381 3.18 -31.22 16.66
CA ARG A 381 3.38 -29.89 17.28
C ARG A 381 4.55 -29.87 18.25
N ILE A 382 4.95 -31.08 18.73
CA ILE A 382 6.09 -31.26 19.59
C ILE A 382 7.14 -32.04 18.81
N TYR A 383 8.36 -31.53 18.82
CA TYR A 383 9.51 -32.20 18.27
C TYR A 383 10.17 -33.02 19.40
N ILE A 384 10.37 -34.30 19.17
CA ILE A 384 11.10 -35.23 20.06
C ILE A 384 12.22 -35.83 19.22
N CYS A 385 13.47 -35.62 19.64
CA CYS A 385 14.62 -36.16 18.94
C CYS A 385 14.80 -37.66 19.25
N ASN A 386 14.86 -38.50 18.21
CA ASN A 386 15.06 -39.94 18.37
C ASN A 386 16.48 -40.30 18.85
N LYS A 387 17.48 -39.37 18.68
CA LYS A 387 18.86 -39.63 19.05
C LYS A 387 19.20 -39.18 20.49
N CYS A 388 18.77 -37.98 20.88
CA CYS A 388 19.18 -37.38 22.16
C CYS A 388 18.01 -37.10 23.12
N GLY A 389 16.77 -37.45 22.76
CA GLY A 389 15.61 -37.24 23.62
C GLY A 389 15.15 -35.79 23.76
N PHE A 390 15.84 -34.82 23.11
CA PHE A 390 15.48 -33.40 23.21
C PHE A 390 14.05 -33.16 22.77
N THR A 391 13.27 -32.54 23.65
CA THR A 391 11.84 -32.27 23.42
C THR A 391 11.55 -30.79 23.48
N ILE A 392 10.90 -30.27 22.42
CA ILE A 392 10.54 -28.86 22.29
C ILE A 392 9.36 -28.71 21.33
N ARG A 393 8.65 -27.57 21.35
CA ARG A 393 7.69 -27.25 20.29
C ARG A 393 8.41 -27.17 18.95
N ARG A 394 7.85 -27.84 17.91
CA ARG A 394 8.44 -27.93 16.58
C ARG A 394 8.78 -26.53 15.98
N ASP A 395 7.86 -25.57 16.13
CA ASP A 395 8.04 -24.22 15.59
C ASP A 395 9.20 -23.47 16.30
N PHE A 396 9.43 -23.74 17.60
CA PHE A 396 10.60 -23.21 18.31
C PHE A 396 11.90 -23.91 17.93
N ASN A 397 11.85 -25.23 17.69
CA ASN A 397 13.00 -25.95 17.14
C ASN A 397 13.43 -25.37 15.81
N ALA A 398 12.45 -25.09 14.92
CA ALA A 398 12.71 -24.44 13.64
C ALA A 398 13.34 -23.05 13.82
N ALA A 399 12.76 -22.20 14.67
CA ALA A 399 13.28 -20.85 14.91
C ALA A 399 14.72 -20.84 15.46
N LEU A 400 15.06 -21.79 16.35
CA LEU A 400 16.42 -21.96 16.89
C LEU A 400 17.41 -22.43 15.81
N ASN A 401 17.01 -23.37 14.96
CA ASN A 401 17.82 -23.82 13.84
C ASN A 401 18.04 -22.70 12.81
N ILE A 402 17.02 -21.88 12.53
CA ILE A 402 17.13 -20.70 11.68
C ILE A 402 18.11 -19.68 12.28
N GLN A 403 18.05 -19.47 13.58
CA GLN A 403 19.01 -18.60 14.29
C GLN A 403 20.46 -19.04 14.04
N ASN A 404 20.74 -20.33 14.19
CA ASN A 404 22.08 -20.90 14.14
C ASN A 404 22.54 -21.31 12.74
N TYR A 405 21.75 -21.02 11.70
CA TYR A 405 22.00 -21.48 10.33
C TYR A 405 23.44 -21.26 9.87
N TYR A 406 23.95 -20.04 9.95
CA TYR A 406 25.32 -19.74 9.51
C TYR A 406 26.40 -20.41 10.35
N SER A 407 26.17 -20.57 11.65
CA SER A 407 27.08 -21.34 12.52
C SER A 407 27.06 -22.85 12.23
N ILE A 408 25.97 -23.36 11.62
CA ILE A 408 25.84 -24.78 11.24
C ILE A 408 26.56 -25.05 9.90
N ILE A 409 26.47 -24.12 8.94
CA ILE A 409 27.07 -24.30 7.60
C ILE A 409 28.57 -24.05 7.61
N LEU A 410 29.09 -23.23 8.51
CA LEU A 410 30.52 -22.92 8.62
C LEU A 410 31.33 -23.98 9.40
N LYS A 411 30.66 -25.00 9.96
CA LYS A 411 31.28 -26.17 10.55
C LYS A 411 31.31 -27.33 9.56
#